data_581481bd938388138550dedad903ae23
#
_entry.id   581481bd938388138550dedad903ae23
#
_cell.length_a   1.000
_cell.length_b   1.000
_cell.length_c   1.000
_cell.angle_alpha   90.00
_cell.angle_beta   90.00
_cell.angle_gamma   90.00
#
_symmetry.space_group_name_H-M   'P 1'
#
loop_
_entity.id
_entity.type
_entity.pdbx_description
1 polymer ?
#
loop_
_entity_poly.entity_id
_entity_poly.type
_entity_poly.pdbx_seq_one_letter_code
_entity_poly.pdbx_strand_id
1 'polypeptide(L)'
;PEEVEDVIVGIAMHDGEQGGNMARLSVALSKLPITTAGSTINRFCSSGVQSIAFAATQIASGQTQVAMAGGVESISMNQRQKACEFEQNPRLLEEKPEIFMAMGNTAEVVARRYNVTRDVQDEYAVQSQARYAKAVEDGRIADEIVPMNATMLKIDKESGEQSHVNVVVDRDECNRPGTTVEGLAGLKPAFEEDGTVTAGNASQ
;
A
#
# COMPACT_ATOMS: atom_id res chain seq x y z
N PRO A 1 -26.23 3.55 8.26
CA PRO A 1 -25.77 2.24 7.76
C PRO A 1 -26.77 1.58 6.81
N GLU A 2 -28.09 1.68 7.09
CA GLU A 2 -29.18 0.98 6.38
C GLU A 2 -29.30 1.36 4.90
N GLU A 3 -28.77 2.51 4.51
CA GLU A 3 -28.82 3.03 3.14
C GLU A 3 -27.68 2.50 2.25
N VAL A 4 -26.67 1.87 2.84
CA VAL A 4 -25.51 1.38 2.07
C VAL A 4 -25.86 0.09 1.37
N GLU A 5 -25.82 0.11 0.04
CA GLU A 5 -26.21 -1.00 -0.83
C GLU A 5 -25.02 -1.85 -1.27
N ASP A 6 -23.85 -1.22 -1.49
CA ASP A 6 -22.63 -1.92 -1.92
C ASP A 6 -21.37 -1.34 -1.26
N VAL A 7 -20.39 -2.22 -1.02
CA VAL A 7 -19.07 -1.88 -0.51
C VAL A 7 -18.01 -2.42 -1.47
N ILE A 8 -17.17 -1.54 -2.03
CA ILE A 8 -16.12 -1.91 -2.97
C ILE A 8 -14.76 -1.65 -2.33
N VAL A 9 -13.96 -2.69 -2.13
CA VAL A 9 -12.63 -2.59 -1.51
C VAL A 9 -11.54 -3.00 -2.49
N GLY A 10 -10.57 -2.13 -2.66
CA GLY A 10 -9.36 -2.38 -3.44
C GLY A 10 -8.28 -3.06 -2.61
N ILE A 11 -7.68 -4.13 -3.15
CA ILE A 11 -6.56 -4.86 -2.54
C ILE A 11 -5.60 -5.28 -3.64
N ALA A 12 -4.31 -5.02 -3.47
CA ALA A 12 -3.29 -5.41 -4.44
C ALA A 12 -2.79 -6.85 -4.21
N MET A 13 -2.53 -7.24 -2.97
CA MET A 13 -2.08 -8.57 -2.58
C MET A 13 -3.26 -9.38 -2.02
N HIS A 14 -3.97 -10.05 -2.91
CA HIS A 14 -5.25 -10.70 -2.63
C HIS A 14 -5.07 -12.15 -2.16
N ASP A 15 -4.18 -12.36 -1.20
CA ASP A 15 -3.79 -13.67 -0.71
C ASP A 15 -3.76 -13.71 0.83
N GLY A 16 -3.64 -14.91 1.41
CA GLY A 16 -3.54 -15.11 2.84
C GLY A 16 -4.73 -14.50 3.58
N GLU A 17 -4.47 -13.69 4.59
CA GLU A 17 -5.50 -13.03 5.41
C GLU A 17 -6.30 -11.97 4.66
N GLN A 18 -5.81 -11.51 3.50
CA GLN A 18 -6.50 -10.60 2.60
C GLN A 18 -7.23 -11.34 1.46
N GLY A 19 -7.21 -12.67 1.48
CA GLY A 19 -7.86 -13.51 0.48
C GLY A 19 -9.38 -13.47 0.53
N GLY A 20 -9.99 -14.04 -0.48
CA GLY A 20 -11.45 -14.11 -0.59
C GLY A 20 -12.09 -12.76 -0.94
N ASN A 21 -13.32 -12.54 -0.55
CA ASN A 21 -14.02 -11.28 -0.74
C ASN A 21 -13.94 -10.42 0.54
N MET A 22 -12.85 -9.68 0.67
CA MET A 22 -12.56 -8.87 1.86
C MET A 22 -13.63 -7.79 2.11
N ALA A 23 -14.17 -7.20 1.06
CA ALA A 23 -15.27 -6.25 1.19
C ALA A 23 -16.49 -6.90 1.86
N ARG A 24 -16.88 -8.08 1.40
CA ARG A 24 -18.03 -8.79 1.98
C ARG A 24 -17.75 -9.29 3.40
N LEU A 25 -16.52 -9.72 3.70
CA LEU A 25 -16.14 -10.10 5.06
C LEU A 25 -16.20 -8.89 6.01
N SER A 26 -15.76 -7.72 5.55
CA SER A 26 -15.85 -6.47 6.30
C SER A 26 -17.29 -6.06 6.56
N VAL A 27 -18.18 -6.18 5.57
CA VAL A 27 -19.62 -5.96 5.75
C VAL A 27 -20.18 -6.88 6.84
N ALA A 28 -19.84 -8.17 6.79
CA ALA A 28 -20.33 -9.17 7.75
C ALA A 28 -19.88 -8.91 9.21
N LEU A 29 -18.71 -8.27 9.39
CA LEU A 29 -18.18 -7.89 10.70
C LEU A 29 -18.63 -6.49 11.17
N SER A 30 -19.20 -5.70 10.27
CA SER A 30 -19.61 -4.32 10.54
C SER A 30 -21.05 -4.24 11.07
N LYS A 31 -21.54 -3.00 11.22
CA LYS A 31 -22.93 -2.69 11.52
C LYS A 31 -23.79 -2.47 10.24
N LEU A 32 -23.24 -2.74 9.08
CA LEU A 32 -23.97 -2.65 7.82
C LEU A 32 -25.01 -3.79 7.73
N PRO A 33 -26.12 -3.58 7.02
CA PRO A 33 -27.11 -4.63 6.80
C PRO A 33 -26.51 -5.86 6.11
N ILE A 34 -27.00 -7.04 6.43
CA ILE A 34 -26.58 -8.28 5.77
C ILE A 34 -26.90 -8.27 4.26
N THR A 35 -27.83 -7.43 3.85
CA THR A 35 -28.21 -7.24 2.45
C THR A 35 -27.23 -6.37 1.65
N THR A 36 -26.34 -5.62 2.33
CA THR A 36 -25.30 -4.84 1.68
C THR A 36 -24.39 -5.76 0.89
N ALA A 37 -24.27 -5.54 -0.41
CA ALA A 37 -23.34 -6.29 -1.27
C ALA A 37 -21.88 -5.93 -0.93
N GLY A 38 -20.93 -6.72 -1.44
CA GLY A 38 -19.52 -6.40 -1.30
C GLY A 38 -18.70 -7.01 -2.43
N SER A 39 -17.77 -6.24 -2.99
CA SER A 39 -16.86 -6.71 -4.02
C SER A 39 -15.43 -6.26 -3.74
N THR A 40 -14.48 -7.16 -3.96
CA THR A 40 -13.05 -6.88 -3.84
C THR A 40 -12.44 -6.82 -5.23
N ILE A 41 -11.67 -5.77 -5.50
CA ILE A 41 -11.06 -5.54 -6.82
C ILE A 41 -9.55 -5.42 -6.71
N ASN A 42 -8.87 -5.81 -7.78
CA ASN A 42 -7.42 -5.68 -7.88
C ASN A 42 -7.02 -4.94 -9.16
N ARG A 43 -6.35 -3.81 -8.98
CA ARG A 43 -5.58 -3.07 -10.00
C ARG A 43 -4.25 -2.64 -9.39
N PHE A 44 -3.61 -3.54 -8.61
CA PHE A 44 -2.39 -3.27 -7.86
C PHE A 44 -2.47 -1.96 -7.05
N CYS A 45 -1.44 -1.12 -7.10
CA CYS A 45 -1.36 0.11 -6.30
C CYS A 45 -2.50 1.12 -6.58
N SER A 46 -3.23 1.00 -7.68
CA SER A 46 -4.38 1.86 -7.99
C SER A 46 -5.74 1.26 -7.61
N SER A 47 -5.75 0.14 -6.86
CA SER A 47 -7.00 -0.54 -6.49
C SER A 47 -7.96 0.36 -5.69
N GLY A 48 -7.42 1.16 -4.74
CA GLY A 48 -8.23 2.06 -3.93
C GLY A 48 -8.93 3.15 -4.75
N VAL A 49 -8.21 3.82 -5.66
CA VAL A 49 -8.84 4.82 -6.53
C VAL A 49 -9.79 4.18 -7.54
N GLN A 50 -9.52 2.95 -7.97
CA GLN A 50 -10.40 2.22 -8.88
C GLN A 50 -11.71 1.81 -8.20
N SER A 51 -11.68 1.43 -6.92
CA SER A 51 -12.90 1.13 -6.16
C SER A 51 -13.80 2.36 -6.06
N ILE A 52 -13.24 3.53 -5.81
CA ILE A 52 -13.96 4.80 -5.79
C ILE A 52 -14.58 5.12 -7.16
N ALA A 53 -13.83 4.92 -8.24
CA ALA A 53 -14.33 5.13 -9.61
C ALA A 53 -15.50 4.20 -9.94
N PHE A 54 -15.45 2.94 -9.50
CA PHE A 54 -16.55 1.99 -9.70
C PHE A 54 -17.80 2.40 -8.91
N ALA A 55 -17.66 2.73 -7.62
CA ALA A 55 -18.78 3.21 -6.81
C ALA A 55 -19.43 4.48 -7.40
N ALA A 56 -18.62 5.45 -7.82
CA ALA A 56 -19.11 6.65 -8.47
C ALA A 56 -19.87 6.34 -9.77
N THR A 57 -19.39 5.37 -10.56
CA THR A 57 -20.07 4.95 -11.81
C THR A 57 -21.39 4.23 -11.51
N GLN A 58 -21.43 3.36 -10.50
CA GLN A 58 -22.69 2.70 -10.08
C GLN A 58 -23.75 3.71 -9.66
N ILE A 59 -23.37 4.72 -8.86
CA ILE A 59 -24.27 5.79 -8.44
C ILE A 59 -24.72 6.62 -9.63
N ALA A 60 -23.80 7.03 -10.50
CA ALA A 60 -24.10 7.85 -11.67
C ALA A 60 -25.02 7.12 -12.69
N SER A 61 -24.93 5.80 -12.78
CA SER A 61 -25.81 4.99 -13.64
C SER A 61 -27.14 4.62 -13.00
N GLY A 62 -27.36 4.95 -11.73
CA GLY A 62 -28.57 4.59 -10.99
C GLY A 62 -28.62 3.12 -10.55
N GLN A 63 -27.49 2.39 -10.61
CA GLN A 63 -27.41 1.00 -10.18
C GLN A 63 -27.52 0.89 -8.66
N THR A 64 -26.92 1.84 -7.92
CA THR A 64 -27.02 1.99 -6.48
C THR A 64 -27.29 3.45 -6.12
N GLN A 65 -27.87 3.71 -4.96
CA GLN A 65 -28.04 5.05 -4.44
C GLN A 65 -26.89 5.45 -3.50
N VAL A 66 -26.44 4.52 -2.67
CA VAL A 66 -25.37 4.73 -1.70
C VAL A 66 -24.37 3.57 -1.77
N ALA A 67 -23.12 3.89 -2.05
CA ALA A 67 -22.03 2.94 -2.05
C ALA A 67 -20.86 3.44 -1.19
N MET A 68 -20.13 2.51 -0.57
CA MET A 68 -18.85 2.78 0.11
C MET A 68 -17.71 2.23 -0.74
N ALA A 69 -16.62 2.99 -0.82
CA ALA A 69 -15.43 2.53 -1.54
C ALA A 69 -14.15 2.94 -0.80
N GLY A 70 -13.11 2.12 -0.93
CA GLY A 70 -11.82 2.37 -0.33
C GLY A 70 -10.82 1.27 -0.68
N GLY A 71 -9.75 1.17 0.10
CA GLY A 71 -8.76 0.12 -0.04
C GLY A 71 -8.17 -0.28 1.30
N VAL A 72 -7.65 -1.50 1.34
CA VAL A 72 -6.91 -2.03 2.48
C VAL A 72 -5.73 -2.85 1.98
N GLU A 73 -4.60 -2.76 2.68
CA GLU A 73 -3.42 -3.54 2.31
C GLU A 73 -2.58 -3.85 3.55
N SER A 74 -2.15 -5.10 3.69
CA SER A 74 -1.21 -5.54 4.71
C SER A 74 -0.04 -6.28 4.08
N ILE A 75 0.92 -5.55 3.55
CA ILE A 75 2.11 -6.09 2.88
C ILE A 75 2.91 -6.99 3.82
N SER A 76 3.12 -6.56 5.06
CA SER A 76 3.94 -7.30 6.02
C SER A 76 3.36 -8.67 6.38
N MET A 77 2.04 -8.81 6.45
CA MET A 77 1.40 -10.09 6.73
C MET A 77 1.53 -11.04 5.53
N ASN A 78 1.26 -10.55 4.32
CA ASN A 78 1.38 -11.35 3.11
C ASN A 78 2.81 -11.83 2.84
N GLN A 79 3.80 -10.95 3.02
CA GLN A 79 5.22 -11.32 2.85
C GLN A 79 5.66 -12.37 3.87
N ARG A 80 5.23 -12.28 5.13
CA ARG A 80 5.56 -13.29 6.18
C ARG A 80 4.97 -14.66 5.87
N GLN A 81 3.80 -14.70 5.27
CA GLN A 81 3.11 -15.95 4.93
C GLN A 81 3.54 -16.51 3.57
N LYS A 82 4.44 -15.83 2.84
CA LYS A 82 4.76 -16.14 1.43
C LYS A 82 3.52 -16.24 0.54
N ALA A 83 2.47 -15.52 0.91
CA ALA A 83 1.16 -15.59 0.27
C ALA A 83 1.13 -14.92 -1.11
N CYS A 84 2.19 -14.20 -1.50
CA CYS A 84 2.29 -13.53 -2.79
C CYS A 84 2.90 -14.41 -3.91
N GLU A 85 3.15 -15.68 -3.62
CA GLU A 85 3.64 -16.62 -4.64
C GLU A 85 2.46 -17.13 -5.46
N PHE A 86 2.33 -16.65 -6.69
CA PHE A 86 1.40 -17.20 -7.66
C PHE A 86 2.16 -17.86 -8.82
N GLU A 87 1.55 -18.88 -9.42
CA GLU A 87 2.13 -19.54 -10.58
C GLU A 87 2.11 -18.60 -11.79
N GLN A 88 3.30 -18.28 -12.29
CA GLN A 88 3.45 -17.46 -13.49
C GLN A 88 3.10 -18.29 -14.73
N ASN A 89 2.27 -17.76 -15.60
CA ASN A 89 1.91 -18.45 -16.83
C ASN A 89 3.15 -18.61 -17.73
N PRO A 90 3.53 -19.85 -18.11
CA PRO A 90 4.75 -20.10 -18.90
C PRO A 90 4.79 -19.36 -20.23
N ARG A 91 3.66 -19.20 -20.88
CA ARG A 91 3.57 -18.46 -22.14
C ARG A 91 3.84 -16.96 -21.96
N LEU A 92 3.37 -16.35 -20.85
CA LEU A 92 3.69 -14.97 -20.53
C LEU A 92 5.18 -14.79 -20.20
N LEU A 93 5.80 -15.78 -19.54
CA LEU A 93 7.23 -15.78 -19.27
C LEU A 93 8.05 -15.82 -20.57
N GLU A 94 7.58 -16.55 -21.58
CA GLU A 94 8.23 -16.64 -22.89
C GLU A 94 8.00 -15.38 -23.74
N GLU A 95 6.75 -14.89 -23.84
CA GLU A 95 6.38 -13.81 -24.76
C GLU A 95 6.62 -12.41 -24.18
N LYS A 96 6.46 -12.25 -22.86
CA LYS A 96 6.50 -10.94 -22.16
C LYS A 96 7.04 -11.09 -20.72
N PRO A 97 8.29 -11.53 -20.53
CA PRO A 97 8.84 -11.78 -19.20
C PRO A 97 8.84 -10.53 -18.31
N GLU A 98 8.92 -9.34 -18.89
CA GLU A 98 8.97 -8.07 -18.17
C GLU A 98 7.67 -7.76 -17.41
N ILE A 99 6.56 -8.44 -17.71
CA ILE A 99 5.30 -8.22 -16.98
C ILE A 99 5.41 -8.65 -15.51
N PHE A 100 6.34 -9.54 -15.21
CA PHE A 100 6.63 -10.02 -13.85
C PHE A 100 7.80 -9.28 -13.18
N MET A 101 8.34 -8.25 -13.84
CA MET A 101 9.44 -7.45 -13.29
C MET A 101 9.00 -6.73 -12.01
N ALA A 102 9.83 -6.79 -10.98
CA ALA A 102 9.60 -6.03 -9.76
C ALA A 102 9.61 -4.51 -10.03
N MET A 103 8.79 -3.75 -9.30
CA MET A 103 8.67 -2.31 -9.50
C MET A 103 9.98 -1.55 -9.30
N GLY A 104 10.84 -2.00 -8.39
CA GLY A 104 12.17 -1.43 -8.21
C GLY A 104 13.06 -1.58 -9.47
N ASN A 105 13.04 -2.75 -10.10
CA ASN A 105 13.75 -2.97 -11.37
C ASN A 105 13.12 -2.14 -12.51
N THR A 106 11.79 -2.00 -12.52
CA THR A 106 11.10 -1.09 -13.47
C THR A 106 11.55 0.35 -13.26
N ALA A 107 11.72 0.79 -12.00
CA ALA A 107 12.24 2.12 -11.70
C ALA A 107 13.67 2.31 -12.20
N GLU A 108 14.54 1.29 -12.09
CA GLU A 108 15.88 1.33 -12.66
C GLU A 108 15.87 1.45 -14.20
N VAL A 109 14.96 0.73 -14.86
CA VAL A 109 14.77 0.87 -16.33
C VAL A 109 14.35 2.30 -16.69
N VAL A 110 13.43 2.90 -15.92
CA VAL A 110 12.99 4.29 -16.13
C VAL A 110 14.13 5.27 -15.88
N ALA A 111 14.88 5.08 -14.79
CA ALA A 111 16.03 5.93 -14.46
C ALA A 111 17.06 5.96 -15.60
N ARG A 112 17.43 4.80 -16.13
CA ARG A 112 18.34 4.69 -17.27
C ARG A 112 17.78 5.28 -18.57
N ARG A 113 16.51 4.98 -18.86
CA ARG A 113 15.86 5.43 -20.12
C ARG A 113 15.74 6.94 -20.21
N TYR A 114 15.42 7.58 -19.10
CA TYR A 114 15.16 9.03 -19.02
C TYR A 114 16.30 9.81 -18.37
N ASN A 115 17.42 9.14 -18.09
CA ASN A 115 18.60 9.75 -17.46
C ASN A 115 18.27 10.46 -16.13
N VAL A 116 17.45 9.82 -15.29
CA VAL A 116 17.14 10.32 -13.94
C VAL A 116 18.23 9.83 -13.00
N THR A 117 19.13 10.73 -12.62
CA THR A 117 20.29 10.38 -11.79
C THR A 117 19.90 10.09 -10.34
N ARG A 118 20.80 9.42 -9.62
CA ARG A 118 20.66 9.13 -8.19
C ARG A 118 20.42 10.41 -7.37
N ASP A 119 21.17 11.46 -7.65
CA ASP A 119 21.06 12.74 -6.92
C ASP A 119 19.67 13.35 -7.06
N VAL A 120 19.11 13.36 -8.27
CA VAL A 120 17.75 13.86 -8.54
C VAL A 120 16.69 13.02 -7.81
N GLN A 121 16.87 11.70 -7.75
CA GLN A 121 15.97 10.80 -7.01
C GLN A 121 16.03 11.09 -5.50
N ASP A 122 17.22 11.26 -4.95
CA ASP A 122 17.41 11.54 -3.52
C ASP A 122 16.86 12.92 -3.14
N GLU A 123 17.13 13.95 -3.94
CA GLU A 123 16.55 15.29 -3.75
C GLU A 123 15.01 15.28 -3.75
N TYR A 124 14.41 14.54 -4.69
CA TYR A 124 12.96 14.40 -4.74
C TYR A 124 12.41 13.66 -3.52
N ALA A 125 13.09 12.60 -3.07
CA ALA A 125 12.70 11.85 -1.87
C ALA A 125 12.74 12.73 -0.61
N VAL A 126 13.80 13.51 -0.41
CA VAL A 126 13.90 14.50 0.68
C VAL A 126 12.75 15.50 0.63
N GLN A 127 12.45 16.04 -0.56
CA GLN A 127 11.34 16.98 -0.74
C GLN A 127 9.99 16.32 -0.40
N SER A 128 9.77 15.06 -0.80
CA SER A 128 8.55 14.30 -0.51
C SER A 128 8.37 14.13 1.01
N GLN A 129 9.41 13.70 1.72
CA GLN A 129 9.39 13.56 3.16
C GLN A 129 9.09 14.88 3.88
N ALA A 130 9.74 15.95 3.46
CA ALA A 130 9.54 17.29 4.03
C ALA A 130 8.12 17.84 3.81
N ARG A 131 7.55 17.62 2.62
CA ARG A 131 6.17 18.03 2.29
C ARG A 131 5.14 17.31 3.17
N TYR A 132 5.31 16.00 3.37
CA TYR A 132 4.41 15.27 4.26
C TYR A 132 4.56 15.71 5.72
N ALA A 133 5.79 15.85 6.22
CA ALA A 133 6.04 16.34 7.58
C ALA A 133 5.37 17.69 7.82
N LYS A 134 5.49 18.61 6.85
CA LYS A 134 4.80 19.90 6.92
C LYS A 134 3.28 19.78 6.91
N ALA A 135 2.72 18.87 6.12
CA ALA A 135 1.27 18.63 6.10
C ALA A 135 0.76 18.13 7.47
N VAL A 136 1.55 17.28 8.15
CA VAL A 136 1.25 16.82 9.51
C VAL A 136 1.31 17.98 10.51
N GLU A 137 2.38 18.79 10.44
CA GLU A 137 2.57 19.98 11.30
C GLU A 137 1.42 21.00 11.11
N ASP A 138 0.99 21.22 9.88
CA ASP A 138 -0.13 22.11 9.53
C ASP A 138 -1.50 21.52 9.92
N GLY A 139 -1.57 20.31 10.49
CA GLY A 139 -2.82 19.63 10.91
C GLY A 139 -3.66 19.07 9.77
N ARG A 140 -3.14 19.03 8.54
CA ARG A 140 -3.94 18.61 7.35
C ARG A 140 -4.24 17.11 7.31
N ILE A 141 -3.46 16.30 8.04
CA ILE A 141 -3.60 14.85 8.06
C ILE A 141 -4.45 14.39 9.24
N ALA A 142 -4.54 15.18 10.30
CA ALA A 142 -5.19 14.77 11.55
C ALA A 142 -6.65 14.35 11.40
N ASP A 143 -7.40 15.01 10.51
CA ASP A 143 -8.83 14.74 10.27
C ASP A 143 -9.06 13.42 9.51
N GLU A 144 -8.03 12.87 8.87
CA GLU A 144 -8.09 11.62 8.11
C GLU A 144 -7.70 10.40 8.97
N ILE A 145 -7.04 10.61 10.11
CA ILE A 145 -6.55 9.54 10.98
C ILE A 145 -7.66 9.10 11.94
N VAL A 146 -7.98 7.81 11.90
CA VAL A 146 -8.84 7.16 12.88
C VAL A 146 -7.98 6.31 13.81
N PRO A 147 -7.77 6.70 15.08
CA PRO A 147 -6.96 5.93 16.02
C PRO A 147 -7.51 4.51 16.20
N MET A 148 -6.63 3.52 16.17
CA MET A 148 -7.00 2.12 16.29
C MET A 148 -6.19 1.43 17.38
N ASN A 149 -6.86 0.69 18.28
CA ASN A 149 -6.20 -0.19 19.24
C ASN A 149 -5.69 -1.44 18.48
N ALA A 150 -4.42 -1.75 18.64
CA ALA A 150 -3.78 -2.90 18.03
C ALA A 150 -2.88 -3.64 19.00
N THR A 151 -2.58 -4.90 18.71
CA THR A 151 -1.59 -5.69 19.43
C THR A 151 -0.36 -5.86 18.54
N MET A 152 0.73 -5.22 18.93
CA MET A 152 2.00 -5.27 18.20
C MET A 152 2.86 -6.43 18.70
N LEU A 153 3.40 -7.21 17.77
CA LEU A 153 4.45 -8.18 18.07
C LEU A 153 5.79 -7.45 18.20
N LYS A 154 6.35 -7.47 19.39
CA LYS A 154 7.70 -6.96 19.67
C LYS A 154 8.67 -8.12 19.76
N ILE A 155 9.75 -8.03 18.99
CA ILE A 155 10.84 -9.01 19.01
C ILE A 155 12.07 -8.30 19.60
N ASP A 156 12.57 -8.83 20.70
CA ASP A 156 13.84 -8.37 21.26
C ASP A 156 14.99 -8.75 20.32
N LYS A 157 15.80 -7.77 19.92
CA LYS A 157 16.85 -7.97 18.91
C LYS A 157 18.05 -8.79 19.41
N GLU A 158 18.27 -8.83 20.72
CA GLU A 158 19.41 -9.52 21.32
C GLU A 158 19.05 -10.95 21.71
N SER A 159 17.91 -11.13 22.39
CA SER A 159 17.46 -12.43 22.87
C SER A 159 16.61 -13.20 21.87
N GLY A 160 15.98 -12.52 20.91
CA GLY A 160 14.97 -13.08 20.01
C GLY A 160 13.61 -13.33 20.68
N GLU A 161 13.44 -12.94 21.94
CA GLU A 161 12.19 -13.14 22.68
C GLU A 161 11.06 -12.34 22.05
N GLN A 162 9.89 -12.99 21.91
CA GLN A 162 8.70 -12.39 21.35
C GLN A 162 7.71 -12.03 22.46
N SER A 163 7.19 -10.83 22.40
CA SER A 163 6.16 -10.33 23.32
C SER A 163 5.06 -9.59 22.56
N HIS A 164 3.86 -9.56 23.11
CA HIS A 164 2.74 -8.82 22.56
C HIS A 164 2.47 -7.58 23.41
N VAL A 165 2.41 -6.41 22.77
CA VAL A 165 2.19 -5.12 23.42
C VAL A 165 0.98 -4.44 22.82
N ASN A 166 0.04 -4.02 23.66
CA ASN A 166 -1.08 -3.21 23.22
C ASN A 166 -0.62 -1.79 22.90
N VAL A 167 -0.96 -1.31 21.72
CA VAL A 167 -0.60 0.02 21.21
C VAL A 167 -1.83 0.69 20.62
N VAL A 168 -1.79 2.02 20.57
CA VAL A 168 -2.72 2.81 19.76
C VAL A 168 -1.98 3.25 18.53
N VAL A 169 -2.49 2.88 17.35
CA VAL A 169 -1.99 3.36 16.06
C VAL A 169 -2.80 4.61 15.72
N ASP A 170 -2.17 5.77 15.82
CA ASP A 170 -2.80 7.08 15.71
C ASP A 170 -2.12 8.01 14.70
N ARG A 171 -1.22 7.47 13.88
CA ARG A 171 -0.47 8.21 12.86
C ARG A 171 0.04 7.29 11.77
N ASP A 172 0.36 7.88 10.61
CA ASP A 172 1.15 7.22 9.58
C ASP A 172 2.62 7.14 9.98
N GLU A 173 3.23 5.97 9.82
CA GLU A 173 4.60 5.70 10.30
C GLU A 173 5.66 5.74 9.18
N CYS A 174 5.24 5.93 7.92
CA CYS A 174 6.15 5.93 6.77
C CYS A 174 7.02 7.19 6.67
N ASN A 175 6.55 8.32 7.20
CA ASN A 175 7.28 9.58 7.13
C ASN A 175 8.52 9.59 8.03
N ARG A 176 9.63 10.12 7.49
CA ARG A 176 10.91 10.31 8.18
C ARG A 176 11.35 11.77 8.06
N PRO A 177 10.88 12.66 8.95
CA PRO A 177 11.10 14.11 8.85
C PRO A 177 12.56 14.54 8.81
N GLY A 178 13.46 13.72 9.39
CA GLY A 178 14.90 13.96 9.42
C GLY A 178 15.67 13.48 8.19
N THR A 179 15.01 13.13 7.10
CA THR A 179 15.66 12.67 5.87
C THR A 179 16.46 13.80 5.22
N THR A 180 17.74 13.54 4.92
CA THR A 180 18.64 14.48 4.22
C THR A 180 19.26 13.83 3.00
N VAL A 181 19.74 14.65 2.06
CA VAL A 181 20.43 14.15 0.84
C VAL A 181 21.69 13.37 1.22
N GLU A 182 22.46 13.85 2.19
CA GLU A 182 23.68 13.17 2.67
C GLU A 182 23.36 11.82 3.29
N GLY A 183 22.27 11.73 4.04
CA GLY A 183 21.79 10.47 4.63
C GLY A 183 21.37 9.45 3.55
N LEU A 184 20.71 9.91 2.50
CA LEU A 184 20.30 9.06 1.38
C LEU A 184 21.47 8.64 0.51
N ALA A 185 22.45 9.53 0.26
CA ALA A 185 23.64 9.24 -0.55
C ALA A 185 24.43 8.02 -0.05
N GLY A 186 24.44 7.77 1.27
CA GLY A 186 25.09 6.63 1.90
C GLY A 186 24.36 5.28 1.73
N LEU A 187 23.14 5.26 1.20
CA LEU A 187 22.36 4.03 1.04
C LEU A 187 22.80 3.24 -0.21
N LYS A 188 22.87 1.92 -0.05
CA LYS A 188 23.18 1.01 -1.15
C LYS A 188 21.95 0.83 -2.06
N PRO A 189 22.16 0.61 -3.36
CA PRO A 189 21.09 0.16 -4.25
C PRO A 189 20.40 -1.09 -3.72
N ALA A 190 19.08 -1.18 -3.94
CA ALA A 190 18.27 -2.24 -3.37
C ALA A 190 17.83 -3.31 -4.40
N PHE A 191 17.87 -3.00 -5.69
CA PHE A 191 17.32 -3.85 -6.75
C PHE A 191 18.35 -4.31 -7.79
N GLU A 192 19.37 -3.53 -8.05
CA GLU A 192 20.47 -3.83 -8.96
C GLU A 192 21.79 -3.43 -8.29
N GLU A 193 22.88 -4.17 -8.52
CA GLU A 193 24.17 -3.96 -7.85
C GLU A 193 24.73 -2.54 -8.10
N ASP A 194 24.63 -2.07 -9.36
CA ASP A 194 25.03 -0.73 -9.79
C ASP A 194 23.83 0.20 -10.00
N GLY A 195 22.73 -0.05 -9.30
CA GLY A 195 21.48 0.69 -9.44
C GLY A 195 21.47 2.03 -8.72
N THR A 196 20.39 2.75 -8.90
CA THR A 196 20.15 4.08 -8.32
C THR A 196 19.01 4.10 -7.32
N VAL A 197 18.12 3.10 -7.36
CA VAL A 197 16.97 2.98 -6.48
C VAL A 197 17.35 2.34 -5.15
N THR A 198 17.08 3.02 -4.06
CA THR A 198 17.43 2.61 -2.69
C THR A 198 16.20 2.54 -1.79
N ALA A 199 16.36 2.00 -0.58
CA ALA A 199 15.30 2.03 0.42
C ALA A 199 14.87 3.45 0.85
N GLY A 200 15.68 4.47 0.56
CA GLY A 200 15.39 5.86 0.95
C GLY A 200 14.73 6.69 -0.15
N ASN A 201 14.89 6.31 -1.41
CA ASN A 201 14.28 7.02 -2.55
C ASN A 201 13.19 6.20 -3.27
N ALA A 202 12.97 4.94 -2.87
CA ALA A 202 11.82 4.15 -3.30
C ALA A 202 10.53 4.57 -2.55
N SER A 203 9.38 4.11 -3.04
CA SER A 203 8.10 4.29 -2.35
C SER A 203 8.10 3.63 -0.97
N GLN A 204 7.55 4.30 0.00
CA GLN A 204 7.39 3.83 1.37
C GLN A 204 6.01 3.20 1.56
#